data_09c6b84f767db8ab3bb4fb1752a1f776
#
_entry.id   09c6b84f767db8ab3bb4fb1752a1f776
#
_cell.length_a   1.000
_cell.length_b   1.000
_cell.length_c   1.000
_cell.angle_alpha   90.00
_cell.angle_beta   90.00
_cell.angle_gamma   90.00
#
_symmetry.space_group_name_H-M   'P 1'
#
loop_
_entity.id
_entity.type
_entity.pdbx_description
1 polymer ?
#
loop_
_entity_poly.entity_id
_entity_poly.type
_entity_poly.pdbx_seq_one_letter_code
_entity_poly.pdbx_strand_id
1 'polypeptide(L)'
;ELDAEAVAITFPPSCDITGNLLATSNAPVCRFMPHKTKGEGLFLALLRKRGGTDTQRLKGKLRFKPVPDIWTETLDSKHFALLEKDNCGYAIRQSDTELVNHLLNTLYPLHIGLPLYEKKGDKAIPAHELAMSRLLGISASFPTVELALPQALDYLRRQAISIDAKKGYILLTYKNVPLGFANNLGGRANNMYPNNWKIRH
;
A
#
# COMPACT_ATOMS: atom_id res chain seq x y z
N GLU A 1 -17.84 16.66 22.58
CA GLU A 1 -18.48 16.97 21.27
C GLU A 1 -17.38 17.26 20.29
N LEU A 2 -17.35 16.52 19.17
CA LEU A 2 -16.31 16.72 18.14
C LEU A 2 -16.75 17.88 17.26
N ASP A 3 -15.96 18.96 17.21
CA ASP A 3 -16.16 20.04 16.24
C ASP A 3 -15.70 19.54 14.85
N ALA A 4 -16.65 18.97 14.11
CA ALA A 4 -16.42 18.39 12.80
C ALA A 4 -17.58 18.69 11.86
N GLU A 5 -17.29 18.74 10.56
CA GLU A 5 -18.27 18.83 9.49
C GLU A 5 -18.27 17.59 8.63
N ALA A 6 -19.44 17.16 8.19
CA ALA A 6 -19.55 16.12 7.18
C ALA A 6 -19.27 16.70 5.79
N VAL A 7 -18.40 16.04 5.02
CA VAL A 7 -18.00 16.43 3.68
C VAL A 7 -18.73 15.57 2.65
N ALA A 8 -19.35 16.21 1.67
CA ALA A 8 -20.02 15.49 0.58
C ALA A 8 -19.03 14.73 -0.29
N ILE A 9 -19.36 13.48 -0.61
CA ILE A 9 -18.63 12.65 -1.56
C ILE A 9 -19.53 12.46 -2.77
N THR A 10 -19.01 12.74 -3.95
CA THR A 10 -19.73 12.58 -5.21
C THR A 10 -19.38 11.26 -5.86
N PHE A 11 -20.39 10.49 -6.23
CA PHE A 11 -20.26 9.25 -6.99
C PHE A 11 -21.00 9.37 -8.33
N PRO A 12 -20.60 8.61 -9.36
CA PRO A 12 -21.38 8.50 -10.59
C PRO A 12 -22.81 8.05 -10.28
N PRO A 13 -23.83 8.58 -10.97
CA PRO A 13 -25.23 8.18 -10.77
C PRO A 13 -25.48 6.69 -10.93
N SER A 14 -24.68 6.02 -11.76
CA SER A 14 -24.72 4.56 -11.97
C SER A 14 -24.39 3.73 -10.72
N CYS A 15 -23.84 4.33 -9.68
CA CYS A 15 -23.54 3.64 -8.42
C CYS A 15 -24.76 3.45 -7.53
N ASP A 16 -25.89 4.12 -7.80
CA ASP A 16 -27.18 4.05 -7.07
C ASP A 16 -27.02 4.10 -5.53
N ILE A 17 -26.25 5.08 -5.07
CA ILE A 17 -25.93 5.25 -3.65
C ILE A 17 -27.05 6.04 -2.97
N THR A 18 -27.53 5.51 -1.85
CA THR A 18 -28.56 6.15 -1.04
C THR A 18 -27.92 7.16 -0.06
N GLY A 19 -28.43 8.35 -0.01
CA GLY A 19 -27.98 9.40 0.93
C GLY A 19 -28.48 9.23 2.35
N ASN A 20 -28.62 10.35 3.04
CA ASN A 20 -29.15 10.38 4.41
C ASN A 20 -30.65 9.99 4.44
N LEU A 21 -31.02 9.11 5.35
CA LEU A 21 -32.39 8.66 5.58
C LEU A 21 -33.01 9.27 6.86
N LEU A 22 -32.26 10.04 7.62
CA LEU A 22 -32.72 10.66 8.86
C LEU A 22 -33.40 12.00 8.55
N ALA A 23 -34.67 12.14 8.88
CA ALA A 23 -35.41 13.39 8.72
C ALA A 23 -34.83 14.55 9.57
N THR A 24 -34.08 14.24 10.63
CA THR A 24 -33.52 15.21 11.56
C THR A 24 -32.13 15.70 11.20
N SER A 25 -31.53 15.20 10.11
CA SER A 25 -30.14 15.51 9.75
C SER A 25 -29.99 15.62 8.24
N ASN A 26 -29.30 16.66 7.78
CA ASN A 26 -28.90 16.84 6.39
C ASN A 26 -27.42 16.47 6.14
N ALA A 27 -26.79 15.75 7.07
CA ALA A 27 -25.38 15.39 6.92
C ALA A 27 -25.17 14.53 5.66
N PRO A 28 -24.23 14.88 4.79
CA PRO A 28 -23.92 14.11 3.60
C PRO A 28 -23.25 12.78 4.00
N VAL A 29 -23.98 11.70 3.79
CA VAL A 29 -23.51 10.33 4.02
C VAL A 29 -23.84 9.46 2.83
N CYS A 30 -23.16 8.34 2.68
CA CYS A 30 -23.37 7.39 1.60
C CYS A 30 -23.70 6.02 2.16
N ARG A 31 -24.81 5.43 1.68
CA ARG A 31 -25.26 4.10 2.05
C ARG A 31 -25.29 3.22 0.80
N PHE A 32 -24.47 2.19 0.82
CA PHE A 32 -24.45 1.16 -0.21
C PHE A 32 -25.42 0.07 0.21
N MET A 33 -26.62 0.10 -0.34
CA MET A 33 -27.69 -0.84 0.03
C MET A 33 -27.56 -2.14 -0.77
N PRO A 34 -27.58 -3.33 -0.16
CA PRO A 34 -27.40 -4.61 -0.89
C PRO A 34 -28.37 -4.84 -2.04
N HIS A 35 -29.59 -4.28 -1.97
CA HIS A 35 -30.59 -4.39 -3.02
C HIS A 35 -30.43 -3.40 -4.16
N LYS A 36 -29.50 -2.42 -4.03
CA LYS A 36 -29.20 -1.40 -5.04
C LYS A 36 -27.78 -1.52 -5.58
N THR A 37 -26.83 -1.81 -4.69
CA THR A 37 -25.42 -1.94 -5.03
C THR A 37 -24.98 -3.40 -4.93
N LYS A 38 -24.07 -3.83 -5.79
CA LYS A 38 -23.49 -5.18 -5.67
C LYS A 38 -22.55 -5.21 -4.49
N GLY A 39 -22.90 -5.97 -3.44
CA GLY A 39 -22.09 -6.10 -2.23
C GLY A 39 -22.93 -6.37 -0.99
N GLU A 40 -22.26 -6.45 0.16
CA GLU A 40 -22.88 -6.79 1.45
C GLU A 40 -23.52 -5.58 2.15
N GLY A 41 -23.29 -4.40 1.64
CA GLY A 41 -23.70 -3.15 2.24
C GLY A 41 -22.55 -2.43 2.94
N LEU A 42 -22.56 -1.10 2.87
CA LEU A 42 -21.56 -0.25 3.50
C LEU A 42 -22.20 1.09 3.88
N PHE A 43 -21.77 1.63 5.01
CA PHE A 43 -22.01 3.02 5.39
C PHE A 43 -20.70 3.80 5.31
N LEU A 44 -20.72 4.96 4.64
CA LEU A 44 -19.57 5.83 4.51
C LEU A 44 -19.95 7.27 4.91
N ALA A 45 -19.16 7.87 5.78
CA ALA A 45 -19.22 9.28 6.12
C ALA A 45 -17.80 9.84 6.13
N LEU A 46 -17.60 10.96 5.43
CA LEU A 46 -16.34 11.69 5.46
C LEU A 46 -16.50 12.88 6.41
N LEU A 47 -15.65 12.95 7.42
CA LEU A 47 -15.68 14.04 8.40
C LEU A 47 -14.40 14.86 8.30
N ARG A 48 -14.54 16.17 8.33
CA ARG A 48 -13.45 17.13 8.46
C ARG A 48 -13.52 17.80 9.82
N LYS A 49 -12.45 17.69 10.60
CA LYS A 49 -12.33 18.44 11.85
C LYS A 49 -12.29 19.93 11.54
N ARG A 50 -13.12 20.73 12.22
CA ARG A 50 -13.08 22.19 12.19
C ARG A 50 -12.09 22.69 13.24
N GLY A 51 -11.36 23.74 12.92
CA GLY A 51 -10.37 24.34 13.81
C GLY A 51 -9.11 23.49 14.02
N GLY A 52 -8.09 24.09 14.59
CA GLY A 52 -6.82 23.46 14.92
C GLY A 52 -5.72 23.76 13.92
N THR A 53 -5.27 25.02 13.91
CA THR A 53 -3.96 25.44 13.43
C THR A 53 -2.88 25.33 14.52
N ASP A 54 -3.17 24.65 15.61
CA ASP A 54 -2.15 24.36 16.61
C ASP A 54 -1.21 23.32 16.04
N THR A 55 -0.21 23.81 15.32
CA THR A 55 1.04 23.10 15.07
C THR A 55 1.79 22.98 16.40
N GLN A 56 1.26 22.19 17.33
CA GLN A 56 2.08 21.72 18.43
C GLN A 56 3.27 21.02 17.80
N ARG A 57 4.45 21.61 17.98
CA ARG A 57 5.71 20.93 17.63
C ARG A 57 5.77 19.65 18.43
N LEU A 58 5.50 18.56 17.75
CA LEU A 58 5.39 17.24 18.34
C LEU A 58 6.79 16.80 18.80
N LYS A 59 6.94 16.64 20.11
CA LYS A 59 8.15 16.15 20.73
C LYS A 59 8.22 14.63 20.53
N GLY A 60 9.16 14.18 19.70
CA GLY A 60 9.49 12.79 19.49
C GLY A 60 10.37 12.70 18.25
N LYS A 61 11.55 12.09 18.36
CA LYS A 61 12.50 12.02 17.23
C LYS A 61 12.54 10.60 16.70
N LEU A 62 11.63 10.25 15.81
CA LEU A 62 11.91 9.14 14.89
C LEU A 62 13.07 9.56 13.99
N ARG A 63 14.02 8.65 13.82
CA ARG A 63 15.14 8.89 12.91
C ARG A 63 14.69 8.42 11.52
N PHE A 64 14.29 9.35 10.69
CA PHE A 64 14.19 9.11 9.26
C PHE A 64 15.60 9.08 8.69
N LYS A 65 15.87 8.06 7.90
CA LYS A 65 17.14 7.90 7.20
C LYS A 65 16.98 8.38 5.76
N PRO A 66 18.06 8.84 5.10
CA PRO A 66 18.03 8.96 3.65
C PRO A 66 17.74 7.58 3.03
N VAL A 67 17.09 7.59 1.89
CA VAL A 67 16.85 6.36 1.13
C VAL A 67 18.20 5.78 0.70
N PRO A 68 18.49 4.50 0.97
CA PRO A 68 19.74 3.88 0.52
C PRO A 68 19.87 3.90 -0.99
N ASP A 69 21.09 3.99 -1.52
CA ASP A 69 21.36 4.10 -2.96
C ASP A 69 20.72 2.98 -3.80
N ILE A 70 20.62 1.78 -3.26
CA ILE A 70 19.94 0.65 -3.90
C ILE A 70 18.45 0.92 -4.21
N TRP A 71 17.84 1.88 -3.53
CA TRP A 71 16.44 2.26 -3.70
C TRP A 71 16.26 3.63 -4.37
N THR A 72 17.35 4.38 -4.62
CA THR A 72 17.26 5.75 -5.15
C THR A 72 16.70 5.82 -6.56
N GLU A 73 16.87 4.77 -7.37
CA GLU A 73 16.24 4.65 -8.69
C GLU A 73 14.72 4.45 -8.59
N THR A 74 14.25 3.86 -7.48
CA THR A 74 12.84 3.59 -7.20
C THR A 74 12.19 4.72 -6.41
N LEU A 75 12.95 5.36 -5.52
CA LEU A 75 12.47 6.36 -4.56
C LEU A 75 13.23 7.65 -4.72
N ASP A 76 12.58 8.69 -5.21
CA ASP A 76 13.17 10.04 -5.19
C ASP A 76 13.33 10.51 -3.74
N SER A 77 14.58 10.65 -3.29
CA SER A 77 14.95 11.12 -1.95
C SER A 77 14.46 12.55 -1.64
N LYS A 78 14.09 13.33 -2.66
CA LYS A 78 13.48 14.67 -2.46
C LYS A 78 12.05 14.57 -1.97
N HIS A 79 11.34 13.49 -2.31
CA HIS A 79 9.93 13.30 -2.01
C HIS A 79 9.68 12.27 -0.91
N PHE A 80 10.66 11.38 -0.66
CA PHE A 80 10.52 10.29 0.29
C PHE A 80 11.66 10.24 1.30
N ALA A 81 11.33 9.83 2.52
CA ALA A 81 12.26 9.46 3.57
C ALA A 81 12.07 8.00 3.93
N LEU A 82 13.15 7.32 4.34
CA LEU A 82 13.10 5.96 4.85
C LEU A 82 12.88 5.96 6.35
N LEU A 83 11.86 5.24 6.80
CA LEU A 83 11.64 4.88 8.19
C LEU A 83 11.92 3.38 8.36
N GLU A 84 12.87 3.01 9.21
CA GLU A 84 13.07 1.63 9.64
C GLU A 84 12.43 1.42 11.00
N LYS A 85 11.51 0.48 11.09
CA LYS A 85 10.80 0.09 12.31
C LYS A 85 10.47 -1.40 12.27
N ASP A 86 10.71 -2.10 13.38
CA ASP A 86 10.36 -3.52 13.57
C ASP A 86 10.88 -4.43 12.43
N ASN A 87 12.16 -4.25 12.04
CA ASN A 87 12.82 -4.92 10.91
C ASN A 87 12.20 -4.64 9.53
N CYS A 88 11.30 -3.70 9.41
CA CYS A 88 10.71 -3.30 8.15
C CYS A 88 11.20 -1.90 7.73
N GLY A 89 11.40 -1.71 6.44
CA GLY A 89 11.67 -0.41 5.83
C GLY A 89 10.40 0.14 5.18
N TYR A 90 10.09 1.42 5.44
CA TYR A 90 8.93 2.11 4.90
C TYR A 90 9.34 3.39 4.19
N ALA A 91 8.81 3.62 3.00
CA ALA A 91 8.89 4.92 2.36
C ALA A 91 7.77 5.82 2.88
N ILE A 92 8.16 6.97 3.43
CA ILE A 92 7.27 8.00 3.96
C ILE A 92 7.45 9.25 3.10
N ARG A 93 6.37 9.92 2.71
CA ARG A 93 6.52 11.21 2.03
C ARG A 93 7.20 12.21 2.96
N GLN A 94 8.08 13.04 2.43
CA GLN A 94 8.77 14.07 3.22
C GLN A 94 7.78 14.99 3.93
N SER A 95 6.68 15.35 3.28
CA SER A 95 5.60 16.16 3.87
C SER A 95 4.93 15.53 5.08
N ASP A 96 4.96 14.21 5.18
CA ASP A 96 4.19 13.45 6.16
C ASP A 96 5.06 12.97 7.35
N THR A 97 6.37 13.26 7.32
CA THR A 97 7.33 12.78 8.33
C THR A 97 6.98 13.24 9.74
N GLU A 98 6.56 14.50 9.91
CA GLU A 98 6.15 15.04 11.21
C GLU A 98 4.86 14.39 11.70
N LEU A 99 3.87 14.20 10.83
CA LEU A 99 2.62 13.52 11.15
C LEU A 99 2.87 12.07 11.56
N VAL A 100 3.68 11.34 10.79
CA VAL A 100 4.02 9.94 11.09
C VAL A 100 4.77 9.84 12.42
N ASN A 101 5.69 10.78 12.68
CA ASN A 101 6.38 10.86 13.97
C ASN A 101 5.39 11.04 15.12
N HIS A 102 4.40 11.92 14.97
CA HIS A 102 3.37 12.12 15.98
C HIS A 102 2.51 10.87 16.18
N LEU A 103 1.99 10.32 15.11
CA LEU A 103 1.13 9.14 15.15
C LEU A 103 1.82 7.95 15.85
N LEU A 104 3.09 7.70 15.55
CA LEU A 104 3.85 6.60 16.14
C LEU A 104 4.19 6.82 17.62
N ASN A 105 4.19 8.05 18.10
CA ASN A 105 4.40 8.37 19.53
C ASN A 105 3.11 8.37 20.34
N THR A 106 1.95 8.46 19.70
CA THR A 106 0.64 8.61 20.37
C THR A 106 -0.31 7.44 20.12
N LEU A 107 -0.13 6.76 19.00
CA LEU A 107 -1.00 5.68 18.56
C LEU A 107 -0.17 4.46 18.14
N TYR A 108 -0.85 3.33 17.98
CA TYR A 108 -0.28 2.13 17.37
C TYR A 108 -0.92 1.94 15.97
N PRO A 109 -0.41 2.63 14.94
CA PRO A 109 -1.00 2.54 13.61
C PRO A 109 -0.77 1.15 13.01
N LEU A 110 -1.79 0.59 12.40
CA LEU A 110 -1.74 -0.72 11.74
C LEU A 110 -0.94 -0.67 10.43
N HIS A 111 -0.89 0.49 9.80
CA HIS A 111 -0.19 0.70 8.54
C HIS A 111 0.40 2.11 8.46
N ILE A 112 1.64 2.22 7.99
CA ILE A 112 2.34 3.49 7.80
C ILE A 112 3.09 3.46 6.47
N GLY A 113 2.97 4.53 5.68
CA GLY A 113 3.71 4.67 4.44
C GLY A 113 3.61 3.47 3.50
N LEU A 114 4.62 3.30 2.65
CA LEU A 114 4.74 2.16 1.75
C LEU A 114 5.79 1.19 2.29
N PRO A 115 5.44 -0.07 2.62
CA PRO A 115 6.40 -1.10 2.96
C PRO A 115 7.34 -1.37 1.76
N LEU A 116 8.64 -1.30 2.00
CA LEU A 116 9.66 -1.55 0.98
C LEU A 116 10.24 -2.95 1.11
N TYR A 117 10.58 -3.34 2.33
CA TYR A 117 11.22 -4.60 2.63
C TYR A 117 11.04 -5.01 4.09
N GLU A 118 11.22 -6.31 4.33
CA GLU A 118 11.42 -6.90 5.65
C GLU A 118 12.85 -7.42 5.76
N LYS A 119 13.56 -7.10 6.86
CA LYS A 119 14.90 -7.63 7.14
C LYS A 119 14.80 -9.00 7.79
N LYS A 120 15.51 -9.98 7.22
CA LYS A 120 15.74 -11.31 7.82
C LYS A 120 17.25 -11.56 7.87
N GLY A 121 17.86 -11.33 9.03
CA GLY A 121 19.31 -11.23 9.15
C GLY A 121 19.84 -10.07 8.29
N ASP A 122 20.84 -10.32 7.47
CA ASP A 122 21.43 -9.32 6.57
C ASP A 122 20.67 -9.12 5.25
N LYS A 123 19.57 -9.87 5.03
CA LYS A 123 18.81 -9.81 3.79
C LYS A 123 17.60 -8.90 3.92
N ALA A 124 17.48 -7.97 2.99
CA ALA A 124 16.26 -7.20 2.77
C ALA A 124 15.37 -7.94 1.76
N ILE A 125 14.22 -8.43 2.22
CA ILE A 125 13.25 -9.14 1.38
C ILE A 125 12.22 -8.11 0.90
N PRO A 126 12.05 -7.88 -0.41
CA PRO A 126 11.11 -6.88 -0.91
C PRO A 126 9.69 -7.20 -0.50
N ALA A 127 8.97 -6.18 -0.03
CA ALA A 127 7.57 -6.29 0.35
C ALA A 127 6.67 -6.40 -0.90
N HIS A 128 5.56 -7.10 -0.77
CA HIS A 128 4.62 -7.25 -1.89
C HIS A 128 4.00 -5.92 -2.31
N GLU A 129 3.70 -5.06 -1.35
CA GLU A 129 3.14 -3.72 -1.54
C GLU A 129 4.06 -2.84 -2.41
N LEU A 130 5.38 -3.06 -2.33
CA LEU A 130 6.33 -2.39 -3.20
C LEU A 130 6.04 -2.72 -4.67
N ALA A 131 5.81 -4.00 -5.01
CA ALA A 131 5.46 -4.41 -6.37
C ALA A 131 4.14 -3.79 -6.85
N MET A 132 3.18 -3.59 -5.95
CA MET A 132 1.87 -3.02 -6.27
C MET A 132 1.87 -1.50 -6.37
N SER A 133 2.95 -0.84 -5.95
CA SER A 133 3.04 0.61 -5.96
C SER A 133 3.21 1.16 -7.37
N ARG A 134 2.32 2.05 -7.77
CA ARG A 134 2.41 2.79 -9.05
C ARG A 134 3.24 4.06 -8.96
N LEU A 135 3.57 4.49 -7.74
CA LEU A 135 4.28 5.76 -7.52
C LEU A 135 5.79 5.65 -7.76
N LEU A 136 6.30 4.44 -7.90
CA LEU A 136 7.72 4.15 -7.87
C LEU A 136 8.11 3.37 -9.14
N GLY A 137 9.19 3.78 -9.78
CA GLY A 137 9.76 3.09 -10.93
C GLY A 137 10.41 1.75 -10.55
N ILE A 138 9.62 0.81 -10.02
CA ILE A 138 10.11 -0.46 -9.45
C ILE A 138 10.89 -1.30 -10.46
N SER A 139 10.49 -1.23 -11.72
CA SER A 139 11.18 -1.93 -12.82
C SER A 139 12.63 -1.46 -13.00
N ALA A 140 12.99 -0.28 -12.52
CA ALA A 140 14.39 0.19 -12.59
C ALA A 140 15.28 -0.51 -11.54
N SER A 141 14.72 -0.89 -10.39
CA SER A 141 15.50 -1.48 -9.28
C SER A 141 15.50 -3.02 -9.26
N PHE A 142 14.61 -3.66 -10.00
CA PHE A 142 14.51 -5.13 -10.04
C PHE A 142 14.47 -5.66 -11.47
N PRO A 143 15.19 -6.76 -11.76
CA PRO A 143 14.97 -7.48 -12.99
C PRO A 143 13.50 -7.84 -13.14
N THR A 144 12.93 -7.60 -14.30
CA THR A 144 11.51 -7.82 -14.57
C THR A 144 11.35 -8.98 -15.57
N VAL A 145 10.40 -9.86 -15.29
CA VAL A 145 10.03 -10.97 -16.17
C VAL A 145 8.54 -10.94 -16.45
N GLU A 146 8.20 -10.84 -17.73
CA GLU A 146 6.81 -10.92 -18.20
C GLU A 146 6.39 -12.39 -18.28
N LEU A 147 5.26 -12.71 -17.64
CA LEU A 147 4.71 -14.05 -17.59
C LEU A 147 3.64 -14.26 -18.67
N ALA A 148 3.59 -15.46 -19.24
CA ALA A 148 2.41 -15.90 -19.97
C ALA A 148 1.23 -16.14 -19.01
N LEU A 149 0.00 -16.09 -19.53
CA LEU A 149 -1.21 -16.26 -18.70
C LEU A 149 -1.18 -17.52 -17.80
N PRO A 150 -0.82 -18.72 -18.28
CA PRO A 150 -0.74 -19.90 -17.41
C PRO A 150 0.23 -19.70 -16.23
N GLN A 151 1.42 -19.18 -16.50
CA GLN A 151 2.42 -18.92 -15.46
C GLN A 151 1.97 -17.83 -14.46
N ALA A 152 1.27 -16.79 -14.94
CA ALA A 152 0.70 -15.75 -14.09
C ALA A 152 -0.36 -16.34 -13.15
N LEU A 153 -1.23 -17.23 -13.64
CA LEU A 153 -2.21 -17.93 -12.81
C LEU A 153 -1.54 -18.85 -11.80
N ASP A 154 -0.52 -19.58 -12.17
CA ASP A 154 0.27 -20.43 -11.27
C ASP A 154 0.94 -19.59 -10.18
N TYR A 155 1.49 -18.41 -10.55
CA TYR A 155 2.03 -17.47 -9.59
C TYR A 155 0.97 -17.00 -8.57
N LEU A 156 -0.20 -16.57 -9.03
CA LEU A 156 -1.30 -16.11 -8.18
C LEU A 156 -1.89 -17.23 -7.30
N ARG A 157 -1.79 -18.50 -7.74
CA ARG A 157 -2.14 -19.69 -6.96
C ARG A 157 -1.04 -20.13 -5.99
N ARG A 158 0.08 -19.43 -5.96
CA ARG A 158 1.29 -19.81 -5.21
C ARG A 158 1.87 -21.17 -5.60
N GLN A 159 1.66 -21.59 -6.82
CA GLN A 159 2.30 -22.78 -7.36
C GLN A 159 3.76 -22.51 -7.72
N ALA A 160 4.52 -23.56 -7.92
CA ALA A 160 5.89 -23.45 -8.36
C ALA A 160 5.94 -22.89 -9.78
N ILE A 161 6.84 -21.94 -10.01
CA ILE A 161 7.08 -21.35 -11.32
C ILE A 161 8.56 -21.51 -11.68
N SER A 162 8.83 -21.70 -12.96
CA SER A 162 10.19 -21.67 -13.51
C SER A 162 10.40 -20.31 -14.17
N ILE A 163 11.50 -19.67 -13.84
CA ILE A 163 11.87 -18.34 -14.35
C ILE A 163 13.28 -18.42 -14.93
N ASP A 164 13.40 -18.12 -16.21
CA ASP A 164 14.69 -17.99 -16.89
C ASP A 164 15.21 -16.56 -16.70
N ALA A 165 15.94 -16.33 -15.62
CA ALA A 165 16.52 -15.05 -15.28
C ALA A 165 17.67 -15.22 -14.28
N LYS A 166 18.39 -14.14 -13.99
CA LYS A 166 19.45 -14.11 -12.97
C LYS A 166 18.89 -14.45 -11.58
N LYS A 167 19.78 -15.04 -10.75
CA LYS A 167 19.44 -15.30 -9.33
C LYS A 167 19.14 -13.99 -8.58
N GLY A 168 18.18 -14.03 -7.65
CA GLY A 168 17.80 -12.92 -6.82
C GLY A 168 16.30 -12.60 -6.89
N TYR A 169 15.93 -11.45 -6.37
CA TYR A 169 14.54 -10.98 -6.43
C TYR A 169 14.21 -10.45 -7.81
N ILE A 170 13.08 -10.89 -8.34
CA ILE A 170 12.59 -10.59 -9.69
C ILE A 170 11.16 -10.09 -9.57
N LEU A 171 10.88 -8.98 -10.23
CA LEU A 171 9.52 -8.47 -10.39
C LEU A 171 8.83 -9.26 -11.52
N LEU A 172 7.71 -9.87 -11.21
CA LEU A 172 6.89 -10.59 -12.18
C LEU A 172 5.76 -9.70 -12.67
N THR A 173 5.56 -9.68 -13.97
CA THR A 173 4.51 -8.88 -14.61
C THR A 173 3.64 -9.75 -15.52
N TYR A 174 2.41 -9.29 -15.76
CA TYR A 174 1.54 -9.82 -16.80
C TYR A 174 0.85 -8.66 -17.53
N LYS A 175 0.99 -8.59 -18.84
CA LYS A 175 0.56 -7.45 -19.67
C LYS A 175 1.09 -6.11 -19.14
N ASN A 176 2.37 -6.09 -18.78
CA ASN A 176 3.07 -4.96 -18.16
C ASN A 176 2.50 -4.50 -16.79
N VAL A 177 1.63 -5.30 -16.16
CA VAL A 177 1.10 -5.02 -14.82
C VAL A 177 1.89 -5.86 -13.81
N PRO A 178 2.50 -5.25 -12.79
CA PRO A 178 3.19 -5.99 -11.74
C PRO A 178 2.24 -6.92 -11.00
N LEU A 179 2.66 -8.17 -10.78
CA LEU A 179 1.94 -9.17 -10.00
C LEU A 179 2.58 -9.38 -8.62
N GLY A 180 3.86 -9.12 -8.47
CA GLY A 180 4.62 -9.31 -7.24
C GLY A 180 6.04 -9.81 -7.49
N PHE A 181 6.70 -10.24 -6.43
CA PHE A 181 8.08 -10.71 -6.49
C PHE A 181 8.18 -12.24 -6.45
N ALA A 182 9.24 -12.75 -7.06
CA ALA A 182 9.75 -14.09 -6.84
C ALA A 182 11.25 -14.03 -6.48
N ASN A 183 11.73 -14.98 -5.69
CA ASN A 183 13.16 -15.14 -5.45
C ASN A 183 13.69 -16.32 -6.28
N ASN A 184 14.39 -16.00 -7.35
CA ASN A 184 14.99 -16.99 -8.25
C ASN A 184 16.29 -17.54 -7.68
N LEU A 185 16.34 -18.84 -7.47
CA LEU A 185 17.51 -19.56 -6.95
C LEU A 185 18.36 -20.19 -8.07
N GLY A 186 17.95 -20.03 -9.34
CA GLY A 186 18.61 -20.52 -10.53
C GLY A 186 18.01 -21.81 -11.10
N GLY A 187 17.62 -22.80 -10.30
CA GLY A 187 16.91 -24.00 -10.75
C GLY A 187 15.42 -24.00 -10.41
N ARG A 188 15.03 -23.13 -9.51
CA ARG A 188 13.64 -22.93 -9.07
C ARG A 188 13.46 -21.50 -8.59
N ALA A 189 12.26 -20.99 -8.63
CA ALA A 189 11.91 -19.72 -8.03
C ALA A 189 10.94 -19.91 -6.86
N ASN A 190 11.23 -19.25 -5.75
CA ASN A 190 10.31 -19.19 -4.62
C ASN A 190 9.24 -18.15 -4.94
N ASN A 191 8.01 -18.57 -4.99
CA ASN A 191 6.85 -17.71 -5.18
C ASN A 191 6.60 -16.88 -3.91
N MET A 192 6.69 -15.56 -4.01
CA MET A 192 6.54 -14.63 -2.88
C MET A 192 5.14 -13.99 -2.81
N TYR A 193 4.20 -14.44 -3.64
CA TYR A 193 2.82 -13.93 -3.58
C TYR A 193 2.19 -14.15 -2.19
N PRO A 194 1.47 -13.18 -1.62
CA PRO A 194 0.90 -13.31 -0.28
C PRO A 194 -0.05 -14.50 -0.16
N ASN A 195 0.10 -15.30 0.90
CA ASN A 195 -0.70 -16.51 1.07
C ASN A 195 -2.21 -16.22 1.21
N ASN A 196 -2.53 -15.10 1.84
CA ASN A 196 -3.92 -14.69 2.06
C ASN A 196 -4.61 -14.19 0.77
N TRP A 197 -3.85 -13.89 -0.27
CA TRP A 197 -4.35 -13.35 -1.53
C TRP A 197 -4.39 -14.40 -2.64
N LYS A 198 -3.91 -15.62 -2.36
CA LYS A 198 -3.88 -16.67 -3.38
C LYS A 198 -5.27 -16.96 -3.92
N ILE A 199 -5.39 -17.05 -5.24
CA ILE A 199 -6.62 -17.51 -5.90
C ILE A 199 -6.78 -19.02 -5.73
N ARG A 200 -7.99 -19.48 -5.52
CA ARG A 200 -8.27 -20.90 -5.20
C ARG A 200 -8.86 -21.67 -6.38
N HIS A 201 -9.35 -20.93 -7.39
CA HIS A 201 -10.00 -21.50 -8.58
C HIS A 201 -9.51 -20.82 -9.86
#